data_be320672af9cb03a79244e5e85315b1a
#
_entry.id   be320672af9cb03a79244e5e85315b1a
#
_cell.length_a   1.000
_cell.length_b   1.000
_cell.length_c   1.000
_cell.angle_alpha   90.00
_cell.angle_beta   90.00
_cell.angle_gamma   90.00
#
_symmetry.space_group_name_H-M   'P 1'
#
loop_
_entity.id
_entity.type
_entity.pdbx_description
1 polymer ?
#
loop_
_entity_poly.entity_id
_entity_poly.type
_entity_poly.pdbx_seq_one_letter_code
_entity_poly.pdbx_strand_id
1 'polypeptide(L)'
;MNDRRNFIKIPVALSLLAGFSFTALPTFAADPVTLLNVSYDPTRELYVEYNKAFAKHWKTQTGQDVTIKQSHGGSGKQARSIIDGIESDVATLALAGDVDALVKNGNYLSADWQKKLPLNSAPYTSTIVFLVKKGNPKGLKDWNALVKPGVQVITPNPKTSGGARWNYLAAWEYAKRKNGGDEAKAKDFVKQLFANVPVLDTGARGSTITFVQRGVGDVLLAWEN
;
A
#
# COMPACT_ATOMS: atom_id res chain seq x y z
N MET A 1 -94.21 -40.86 -23.02
CA MET A 1 -94.50 -41.47 -21.75
C MET A 1 -93.18 -41.98 -21.23
N ASN A 2 -92.77 -41.63 -20.10
CA ASN A 2 -91.54 -41.83 -19.33
C ASN A 2 -90.41 -40.85 -19.61
N ASP A 3 -90.49 -39.83 -18.83
CA ASP A 3 -89.46 -38.80 -18.55
C ASP A 3 -88.41 -39.37 -17.61
N ARG A 4 -87.12 -39.35 -17.98
CA ARG A 4 -86.00 -39.69 -17.09
C ARG A 4 -85.06 -38.51 -17.04
N ARG A 5 -85.19 -37.72 -16.03
CA ARG A 5 -84.26 -36.65 -15.69
C ARG A 5 -82.95 -37.22 -15.09
N ASN A 6 -81.90 -37.10 -15.82
CA ASN A 6 -80.57 -37.45 -15.34
C ASN A 6 -79.98 -36.29 -14.53
N PHE A 7 -79.82 -36.49 -13.20
CA PHE A 7 -79.08 -35.58 -12.34
C PHE A 7 -77.56 -35.84 -12.51
N ILE A 8 -76.90 -34.87 -13.04
CA ILE A 8 -75.41 -34.85 -13.09
C ILE A 8 -74.90 -34.45 -11.70
N LYS A 9 -74.23 -35.37 -11.00
CA LYS A 9 -73.50 -35.13 -9.80
C LYS A 9 -72.12 -34.52 -10.12
N ILE A 10 -71.93 -33.29 -9.78
CA ILE A 10 -70.61 -32.60 -9.82
C ILE A 10 -69.81 -32.99 -8.58
N PRO A 11 -68.61 -33.56 -8.68
CA PRO A 11 -67.75 -33.78 -7.54
C PRO A 11 -67.07 -32.42 -7.17
N VAL A 12 -67.28 -31.99 -5.95
CA VAL A 12 -66.57 -30.89 -5.37
C VAL A 12 -65.11 -31.35 -5.11
N ALA A 13 -64.18 -30.88 -5.94
CA ALA A 13 -62.76 -31.08 -5.72
C ALA A 13 -62.32 -30.15 -4.58
N LEU A 14 -61.99 -30.75 -3.46
CA LEU A 14 -61.41 -30.07 -2.30
C LEU A 14 -59.93 -29.74 -2.59
N SER A 15 -59.62 -28.50 -3.00
CA SER A 15 -58.26 -28.04 -3.24
C SER A 15 -57.54 -27.87 -1.90
N LEU A 16 -56.68 -28.82 -1.53
CA LEU A 16 -55.70 -28.69 -0.48
C LEU A 16 -54.61 -27.68 -0.93
N LEU A 17 -54.70 -26.44 -0.48
CA LEU A 17 -53.61 -25.49 -0.52
C LEU A 17 -52.53 -25.95 0.48
N ALA A 18 -51.55 -26.69 0.00
CA ALA A 18 -50.31 -26.94 0.76
C ALA A 18 -49.55 -25.62 0.87
N GLY A 19 -49.67 -24.95 2.00
CA GLY A 19 -48.87 -23.78 2.34
C GLY A 19 -47.38 -24.20 2.45
N PHE A 20 -46.59 -23.89 1.42
CA PHE A 20 -45.12 -23.93 1.52
C PHE A 20 -44.69 -22.83 2.50
N SER A 21 -44.56 -23.15 3.78
CA SER A 21 -43.85 -22.31 4.73
C SER A 21 -42.37 -22.33 4.35
N PHE A 22 -41.93 -21.27 3.69
CA PHE A 22 -40.49 -20.98 3.55
C PHE A 22 -39.94 -20.68 4.94
N THR A 23 -39.43 -21.69 5.61
CA THR A 23 -38.60 -21.48 6.79
C THR A 23 -37.31 -20.84 6.30
N ALA A 24 -37.16 -19.53 6.51
CA ALA A 24 -35.89 -18.85 6.33
C ALA A 24 -34.88 -19.56 7.24
N LEU A 25 -33.93 -20.25 6.65
CA LEU A 25 -32.79 -20.81 7.37
C LEU A 25 -32.05 -19.65 8.04
N PRO A 26 -31.70 -19.75 9.34
CA PRO A 26 -30.91 -18.72 9.98
C PRO A 26 -29.59 -18.59 9.21
N THR A 27 -29.38 -17.44 8.60
CA THR A 27 -28.08 -17.07 8.04
C THR A 27 -27.17 -16.82 9.23
N PHE A 28 -26.38 -17.82 9.60
CA PHE A 28 -25.31 -17.61 10.58
C PHE A 28 -24.33 -16.60 9.95
N ALA A 29 -24.22 -15.43 10.57
CA ALA A 29 -23.13 -14.52 10.21
C ALA A 29 -21.81 -15.26 10.45
N ALA A 30 -20.90 -15.22 9.47
CA ALA A 30 -19.59 -15.81 9.65
C ALA A 30 -18.85 -15.13 10.80
N ASP A 31 -18.02 -15.89 11.52
CA ASP A 31 -17.27 -15.36 12.66
C ASP A 31 -16.44 -14.11 12.25
N PRO A 32 -16.32 -13.12 13.14
CA PRO A 32 -15.50 -11.94 12.89
C PRO A 32 -14.04 -12.30 12.61
N VAL A 33 -13.42 -11.61 11.64
CA VAL A 33 -12.02 -11.83 11.25
C VAL A 33 -11.19 -10.58 11.57
N THR A 34 -9.97 -10.80 12.07
CA THR A 34 -8.97 -9.73 12.22
C THR A 34 -7.83 -9.99 11.26
N LEU A 35 -7.50 -8.96 10.45
CA LEU A 35 -6.37 -8.97 9.51
C LEU A 35 -5.32 -7.96 9.97
N LEU A 36 -4.04 -8.23 9.65
CA LEU A 36 -2.94 -7.30 9.81
C LEU A 36 -2.43 -6.83 8.43
N ASN A 37 -2.60 -5.53 8.14
CA ASN A 37 -2.02 -4.86 6.99
C ASN A 37 -0.68 -4.22 7.37
N VAL A 38 0.41 -4.75 6.85
CA VAL A 38 1.76 -4.22 6.99
C VAL A 38 2.10 -3.40 5.76
N SER A 39 2.38 -2.09 5.92
CA SER A 39 2.67 -1.22 4.77
C SER A 39 3.77 -0.20 5.04
N TYR A 40 4.28 0.42 3.99
CA TYR A 40 5.30 1.46 4.12
C TYR A 40 4.70 2.84 4.46
N ASP A 41 5.51 3.72 5.05
CA ASP A 41 5.08 4.95 5.73
C ASP A 41 4.10 5.87 4.98
N PRO A 42 4.27 6.20 3.68
CA PRO A 42 3.41 7.16 3.00
C PRO A 42 1.95 6.72 2.86
N THR A 43 1.66 5.43 3.01
CA THR A 43 0.32 4.87 2.82
C THR A 43 -0.54 4.84 4.09
N ARG A 44 -0.05 5.39 5.18
CA ARG A 44 -0.73 5.34 6.49
C ARG A 44 -2.14 5.88 6.42
N GLU A 45 -2.31 7.10 5.95
CA GLU A 45 -3.60 7.77 5.87
C GLU A 45 -4.51 7.10 4.82
N LEU A 46 -3.95 6.71 3.67
CA LEU A 46 -4.68 5.95 2.65
C LEU A 46 -5.33 4.70 3.25
N TYR A 47 -4.57 3.89 4.00
CA TYR A 47 -5.10 2.64 4.55
C TYR A 47 -6.05 2.85 5.73
N VAL A 48 -6.01 3.96 6.44
CA VAL A 48 -7.06 4.29 7.40
C VAL A 48 -8.43 4.35 6.71
N GLU A 49 -8.52 5.10 5.62
CA GLU A 49 -9.78 5.26 4.88
C GLU A 49 -10.14 4.02 4.05
N TYR A 50 -9.17 3.42 3.38
CA TYR A 50 -9.37 2.23 2.57
C TYR A 50 -9.89 1.05 3.41
N ASN A 51 -9.24 0.77 4.54
CA ASN A 51 -9.62 -0.36 5.39
C ASN A 51 -11.03 -0.17 5.97
N LYS A 52 -11.40 1.07 6.32
CA LYS A 52 -12.77 1.40 6.75
C LYS A 52 -13.80 1.14 5.63
N ALA A 53 -13.49 1.58 4.42
CA ALA A 53 -14.34 1.36 3.25
C ALA A 53 -14.45 -0.14 2.92
N PHE A 54 -13.35 -0.86 2.96
CA PHE A 54 -13.30 -2.30 2.72
C PHE A 54 -14.11 -3.07 3.79
N ALA A 55 -13.95 -2.77 5.06
CA ALA A 55 -14.71 -3.43 6.12
C ALA A 55 -16.22 -3.26 5.95
N LYS A 56 -16.66 -2.05 5.59
CA LYS A 56 -18.07 -1.77 5.28
C LYS A 56 -18.54 -2.58 4.05
N HIS A 57 -17.77 -2.59 2.99
CA HIS A 57 -18.07 -3.33 1.76
C HIS A 57 -18.18 -4.83 2.05
N TRP A 58 -17.20 -5.40 2.74
CA TRP A 58 -17.15 -6.81 3.09
C TRP A 58 -18.37 -7.23 3.94
N LYS A 59 -18.70 -6.43 4.95
CA LYS A 59 -19.91 -6.65 5.77
C LYS A 59 -21.17 -6.67 4.94
N THR A 60 -21.29 -5.74 3.99
CA THR A 60 -22.46 -5.67 3.09
C THR A 60 -22.57 -6.88 2.19
N GLN A 61 -21.44 -7.39 1.67
CA GLN A 61 -21.41 -8.51 0.73
C GLN A 61 -21.57 -9.87 1.40
N THR A 62 -21.02 -10.06 2.59
CA THR A 62 -20.85 -11.37 3.21
C THR A 62 -21.57 -11.52 4.56
N GLY A 63 -21.99 -10.43 5.18
CA GLY A 63 -22.50 -10.42 6.55
C GLY A 63 -21.40 -10.54 7.62
N GLN A 64 -20.11 -10.78 7.22
CA GLN A 64 -19.00 -10.98 8.14
C GLN A 64 -18.36 -9.64 8.56
N ASP A 65 -18.07 -9.50 9.84
CA ASP A 65 -17.28 -8.39 10.35
C ASP A 65 -15.79 -8.63 10.13
N VAL A 66 -15.08 -7.62 9.63
CA VAL A 66 -13.62 -7.64 9.49
C VAL A 66 -13.02 -6.43 10.20
N THR A 67 -12.01 -6.68 11.04
CA THR A 67 -11.18 -5.65 11.68
C THR A 67 -9.79 -5.68 11.04
N ILE A 68 -9.30 -4.53 10.55
CA ILE A 68 -7.99 -4.46 9.91
C ILE A 68 -7.05 -3.64 10.79
N LYS A 69 -6.13 -4.33 11.45
CA LYS A 69 -5.01 -3.71 12.17
C LYS A 69 -3.96 -3.23 11.18
N GLN A 70 -3.18 -2.22 11.55
CA GLN A 70 -2.20 -1.61 10.67
C GLN A 70 -0.83 -1.51 11.33
N SER A 71 0.21 -1.83 10.58
CA SER A 71 1.61 -1.56 10.92
C SER A 71 2.24 -0.76 9.80
N HIS A 72 2.83 0.41 10.11
CA HIS A 72 3.46 1.28 9.13
C HIS A 72 4.88 1.62 9.53
N GLY A 73 5.78 1.66 8.55
CA GLY A 73 7.19 2.00 8.76
C GLY A 73 7.97 2.05 7.46
N GLY A 74 9.28 2.17 7.53
CA GLY A 74 10.13 2.06 6.34
C GLY A 74 9.95 0.70 5.66
N SER A 75 9.81 0.67 4.33
CA SER A 75 9.47 -0.54 3.56
C SER A 75 10.38 -1.74 3.84
N GLY A 76 11.70 -1.53 3.80
CA GLY A 76 12.66 -2.59 4.12
C GLY A 76 12.61 -3.02 5.60
N LYS A 77 12.27 -2.09 6.52
CA LYS A 77 12.04 -2.44 7.92
C LYS A 77 10.79 -3.31 8.07
N GLN A 78 9.71 -2.99 7.36
CA GLN A 78 8.48 -3.77 7.39
C GLN A 78 8.68 -5.17 6.80
N ALA A 79 9.37 -5.28 5.64
CA ALA A 79 9.75 -6.58 5.09
C ALA A 79 10.54 -7.41 6.11
N ARG A 80 11.51 -6.80 6.78
CA ARG A 80 12.31 -7.47 7.81
C ARG A 80 11.47 -7.93 8.99
N SER A 81 10.54 -7.10 9.45
CA SER A 81 9.66 -7.46 10.57
C SER A 81 8.79 -8.69 10.26
N ILE A 82 8.33 -8.83 9.01
CA ILE A 82 7.60 -10.03 8.58
C ILE A 82 8.53 -11.24 8.59
N ILE A 83 9.75 -11.12 8.04
CA ILE A 83 10.75 -12.20 8.04
C ILE A 83 11.11 -12.62 9.48
N ASP A 84 11.17 -11.67 10.40
CA ASP A 84 11.49 -11.88 11.80
C ASP A 84 10.27 -12.39 12.63
N GLY A 85 9.11 -12.66 11.99
CA GLY A 85 7.98 -13.37 12.59
C GLY A 85 6.71 -12.56 12.84
N ILE A 86 6.58 -11.34 12.30
CA ILE A 86 5.26 -10.67 12.33
C ILE A 86 4.32 -11.37 11.34
N GLU A 87 3.28 -11.97 11.88
CA GLU A 87 2.21 -12.58 11.09
C GLU A 87 1.38 -11.48 10.44
N SER A 88 1.54 -11.30 9.12
CA SER A 88 0.80 -10.32 8.33
C SER A 88 -0.04 -10.99 7.27
N ASP A 89 -1.29 -10.54 7.10
CA ASP A 89 -2.20 -11.02 6.05
C ASP A 89 -2.01 -10.26 4.74
N VAL A 90 -1.63 -8.99 4.82
CA VAL A 90 -1.39 -8.13 3.66
C VAL A 90 -0.09 -7.36 3.86
N ALA A 91 0.76 -7.36 2.83
CA ALA A 91 1.99 -6.56 2.80
C ALA A 91 1.99 -5.64 1.57
N THR A 92 2.02 -4.31 1.80
CA THR A 92 2.18 -3.31 0.73
C THR A 92 3.49 -2.59 0.92
N LEU A 93 4.47 -2.90 0.07
CA LEU A 93 5.85 -2.42 0.20
C LEU A 93 6.22 -1.52 -0.99
N ALA A 94 7.24 -0.68 -0.82
CA ALA A 94 7.59 0.35 -1.80
C ALA A 94 8.35 -0.17 -3.03
N LEU A 95 8.96 -1.34 -2.95
CA LEU A 95 9.79 -1.90 -4.02
C LEU A 95 9.54 -3.39 -4.19
N ALA A 96 9.61 -3.86 -5.43
CA ALA A 96 9.58 -5.29 -5.73
C ALA A 96 10.65 -6.07 -4.95
N GLY A 97 11.86 -5.52 -4.80
CA GLY A 97 12.94 -6.16 -4.04
C GLY A 97 12.65 -6.39 -2.55
N ASP A 98 11.80 -5.55 -1.92
CA ASP A 98 11.36 -5.78 -0.55
C ASP A 98 10.33 -6.92 -0.48
N VAL A 99 9.46 -7.06 -1.50
CA VAL A 99 8.55 -8.20 -1.63
C VAL A 99 9.31 -9.49 -1.97
N ASP A 100 10.29 -9.42 -2.87
CA ASP A 100 11.16 -10.55 -3.21
C ASP A 100 11.95 -11.08 -1.99
N ALA A 101 12.25 -10.20 -1.03
CA ALA A 101 12.87 -10.63 0.23
C ALA A 101 11.95 -11.56 1.04
N LEU A 102 10.64 -11.37 0.98
CA LEU A 102 9.66 -12.26 1.62
C LEU A 102 9.60 -13.62 0.95
N VAL A 103 9.76 -13.67 -0.38
CA VAL A 103 9.89 -14.93 -1.14
C VAL A 103 11.15 -15.69 -0.72
N LYS A 104 12.30 -14.99 -0.71
CA LYS A 104 13.62 -15.61 -0.50
C LYS A 104 13.88 -16.07 0.92
N ASN A 105 13.32 -15.40 1.92
CA ASN A 105 13.68 -15.61 3.32
C ASN A 105 12.59 -16.31 4.16
N GLY A 106 11.51 -16.80 3.56
CA GLY A 106 10.48 -17.45 4.36
C GLY A 106 9.37 -18.12 3.56
N ASN A 107 9.44 -18.12 2.23
CA ASN A 107 8.38 -18.65 1.36
C ASN A 107 6.98 -18.08 1.68
N TYR A 108 6.89 -16.83 2.16
CA TYR A 108 5.62 -16.19 2.48
C TYR A 108 4.76 -15.95 1.25
N LEU A 109 5.40 -15.87 0.06
CA LEU A 109 4.75 -15.65 -1.22
C LEU A 109 5.35 -16.56 -2.29
N SER A 110 4.59 -16.84 -3.36
CA SER A 110 5.12 -17.50 -4.55
C SER A 110 6.05 -16.57 -5.33
N ALA A 111 7.07 -17.14 -6.01
CA ALA A 111 8.04 -16.37 -6.79
C ALA A 111 7.40 -15.56 -7.94
N ASP A 112 6.21 -15.96 -8.39
CA ASP A 112 5.44 -15.28 -9.43
C ASP A 112 4.42 -14.27 -8.88
N TRP A 113 4.60 -13.78 -7.65
CA TRP A 113 3.69 -12.87 -6.95
C TRP A 113 3.27 -11.65 -7.79
N GLN A 114 4.16 -11.12 -8.63
CA GLN A 114 3.85 -9.99 -9.52
C GLN A 114 2.73 -10.28 -10.53
N LYS A 115 2.53 -11.56 -10.87
CA LYS A 115 1.49 -11.99 -11.81
C LYS A 115 0.13 -12.26 -11.15
N LYS A 116 0.06 -12.23 -9.82
CA LYS A 116 -1.16 -12.59 -9.08
C LYS A 116 -2.23 -11.51 -9.12
N LEU A 117 -1.85 -10.25 -9.23
CA LEU A 117 -2.76 -9.10 -9.28
C LEU A 117 -2.46 -8.23 -10.53
N PRO A 118 -3.42 -7.43 -10.99
CA PRO A 118 -3.22 -6.49 -12.10
C PRO A 118 -2.02 -5.56 -11.89
N LEU A 119 -1.49 -5.00 -12.98
CA LEU A 119 -0.40 -4.02 -12.99
C LEU A 119 0.85 -4.50 -12.23
N ASN A 120 1.21 -5.77 -12.40
CA ASN A 120 2.32 -6.41 -11.68
C ASN A 120 2.19 -6.33 -10.15
N SER A 121 0.96 -6.45 -9.65
CA SER A 121 0.64 -6.32 -8.23
C SER A 121 1.02 -4.95 -7.65
N ALA A 122 1.00 -3.89 -8.48
CA ALA A 122 1.26 -2.51 -8.08
C ALA A 122 -0.06 -1.70 -8.10
N PRO A 123 -0.71 -1.46 -6.96
CA PRO A 123 -2.03 -0.81 -6.93
C PRO A 123 -1.98 0.67 -7.30
N TYR A 124 -0.83 1.32 -7.19
CA TYR A 124 -0.61 2.73 -7.54
C TYR A 124 0.86 3.01 -7.82
N THR A 125 1.14 4.18 -8.38
CA THR A 125 2.49 4.69 -8.67
C THR A 125 2.66 6.09 -8.10
N SER A 126 3.89 6.54 -7.94
CA SER A 126 4.24 7.89 -7.51
C SER A 126 5.57 8.31 -8.14
N THR A 127 5.98 9.56 -7.93
CA THR A 127 7.27 10.07 -8.37
C THR A 127 8.00 10.76 -7.22
N ILE A 128 9.32 11.00 -7.39
CA ILE A 128 10.13 11.75 -6.42
C ILE A 128 10.12 13.22 -6.79
N VAL A 129 9.83 14.05 -5.79
CA VAL A 129 9.80 15.51 -5.90
C VAL A 129 10.70 16.16 -4.87
N PHE A 130 11.05 17.43 -5.09
CA PHE A 130 11.76 18.27 -4.15
C PHE A 130 10.77 19.15 -3.39
N LEU A 131 10.56 18.84 -2.13
CA LEU A 131 9.85 19.73 -1.22
C LEU A 131 10.85 20.73 -0.64
N VAL A 132 10.67 22.00 -0.96
CA VAL A 132 11.58 23.08 -0.52
C VAL A 132 10.88 24.02 0.44
N LYS A 133 11.67 24.80 1.19
CA LYS A 133 11.12 25.86 2.06
C LYS A 133 10.38 26.93 1.22
N LYS A 134 9.41 27.58 1.83
CA LYS A 134 8.60 28.61 1.19
C LYS A 134 9.50 29.65 0.50
N GLY A 135 9.21 29.93 -0.77
CA GLY A 135 9.99 30.85 -1.58
C GLY A 135 11.28 30.28 -2.16
N ASN A 136 11.64 29.05 -1.84
CA ASN A 136 12.86 28.37 -2.31
C ASN A 136 14.12 29.26 -2.24
N PRO A 137 14.53 29.74 -1.06
CA PRO A 137 15.56 30.79 -0.89
C PRO A 137 16.92 30.39 -1.46
N LYS A 138 17.21 29.09 -1.60
CA LYS A 138 18.46 28.58 -2.19
C LYS A 138 18.35 28.22 -3.66
N GLY A 139 17.19 28.43 -4.31
CA GLY A 139 16.97 28.16 -5.73
C GLY A 139 17.16 26.70 -6.12
N LEU A 140 16.73 25.75 -5.26
CA LEU A 140 16.91 24.30 -5.46
C LEU A 140 15.87 23.78 -6.44
N LYS A 141 16.22 23.75 -7.73
CA LYS A 141 15.30 23.37 -8.82
C LYS A 141 15.74 22.09 -9.56
N ASP A 142 16.95 21.63 -9.33
CA ASP A 142 17.53 20.49 -10.03
C ASP A 142 18.49 19.74 -9.11
N TRP A 143 18.72 18.48 -9.40
CA TRP A 143 19.61 17.58 -8.67
C TRP A 143 21.02 18.16 -8.46
N ASN A 144 21.58 18.87 -9.46
CA ASN A 144 22.89 19.53 -9.32
C ASN A 144 22.93 20.58 -8.20
N ALA A 145 21.82 21.20 -7.88
CA ALA A 145 21.78 22.16 -6.78
C ALA A 145 21.95 21.46 -5.41
N LEU A 146 21.60 20.19 -5.33
CA LEU A 146 21.59 19.45 -4.07
C LEU A 146 23.00 19.01 -3.61
N VAL A 147 23.99 19.00 -4.52
CA VAL A 147 25.37 18.64 -4.19
C VAL A 147 26.25 19.87 -3.93
N LYS A 148 25.69 21.10 -3.98
CA LYS A 148 26.43 22.32 -3.68
C LYS A 148 26.79 22.39 -2.20
N PRO A 149 27.95 22.97 -1.86
CA PRO A 149 28.32 23.25 -0.48
C PRO A 149 27.25 24.09 0.26
N GLY A 150 26.98 23.75 1.52
CA GLY A 150 26.04 24.47 2.36
C GLY A 150 24.58 24.19 2.11
N VAL A 151 24.23 23.26 1.19
CA VAL A 151 22.87 22.74 1.03
C VAL A 151 22.68 21.56 1.96
N GLN A 152 21.56 21.54 2.68
CA GLN A 152 21.17 20.41 3.53
C GLN A 152 20.00 19.67 2.92
N VAL A 153 20.23 18.40 2.56
CA VAL A 153 19.23 17.51 1.96
C VAL A 153 18.67 16.56 3.00
N ILE A 154 17.36 16.48 3.09
CA ILE A 154 16.68 15.51 3.95
C ILE A 154 16.17 14.35 3.08
N THR A 155 16.58 13.16 3.47
CA THR A 155 16.12 11.90 2.88
C THR A 155 16.21 10.80 3.95
N PRO A 156 15.32 9.82 3.97
CA PRO A 156 15.43 8.73 4.93
C PRO A 156 16.60 7.79 4.59
N ASN A 157 16.84 6.83 5.47
CA ASN A 157 17.92 5.86 5.34
C ASN A 157 17.57 4.78 4.28
N PRO A 158 18.35 4.61 3.21
CA PRO A 158 18.07 3.60 2.19
C PRO A 158 18.18 2.14 2.67
N LYS A 159 18.80 1.90 3.83
CA LYS A 159 18.82 0.57 4.45
C LYS A 159 17.47 0.15 5.02
N THR A 160 16.61 1.10 5.39
CA THR A 160 15.33 0.85 6.05
C THR A 160 14.12 1.34 5.27
N SER A 161 14.30 2.38 4.46
CA SER A 161 13.22 3.07 3.73
C SER A 161 13.25 2.76 2.25
N GLY A 162 12.11 2.30 1.72
CA GLY A 162 11.91 2.14 0.28
C GLY A 162 11.92 3.47 -0.47
N GLY A 163 11.33 4.52 0.12
CA GLY A 163 11.39 5.87 -0.46
C GLY A 163 12.82 6.37 -0.63
N ALA A 164 13.68 6.13 0.36
CA ALA A 164 15.09 6.50 0.27
C ALA A 164 15.84 5.73 -0.84
N ARG A 165 15.48 4.47 -1.10
CA ARG A 165 16.05 3.73 -2.23
C ARG A 165 15.63 4.32 -3.56
N TRP A 166 14.38 4.75 -3.71
CA TRP A 166 13.94 5.47 -4.90
C TRP A 166 14.62 6.83 -5.04
N ASN A 167 14.83 7.59 -3.94
CA ASN A 167 15.61 8.83 -3.95
C ASN A 167 17.04 8.58 -4.43
N TYR A 168 17.68 7.51 -3.92
CA TYR A 168 19.04 7.10 -4.33
C TYR A 168 19.07 6.75 -5.82
N LEU A 169 18.15 5.92 -6.30
CA LEU A 169 18.09 5.50 -7.70
C LEU A 169 17.80 6.67 -8.64
N ALA A 170 16.94 7.61 -8.25
CA ALA A 170 16.66 8.81 -9.03
C ALA A 170 17.89 9.71 -9.16
N ALA A 171 18.62 9.93 -8.07
CA ALA A 171 19.87 10.68 -8.08
C ALA A 171 20.96 10.00 -8.93
N TRP A 172 21.07 8.68 -8.79
CA TRP A 172 22.00 7.87 -9.59
C TRP A 172 21.70 7.96 -11.08
N GLU A 173 20.47 7.72 -11.46
CA GLU A 173 20.05 7.73 -12.87
C GLU A 173 20.18 9.12 -13.50
N TYR A 174 19.83 10.18 -12.75
CA TYR A 174 20.07 11.55 -13.18
C TYR A 174 21.55 11.79 -13.51
N ALA A 175 22.44 11.45 -12.60
CA ALA A 175 23.88 11.66 -12.80
C ALA A 175 24.44 10.78 -13.92
N LYS A 176 23.99 9.52 -14.01
CA LYS A 176 24.39 8.59 -15.08
C LYS A 176 23.99 9.15 -16.46
N ARG A 177 22.74 9.57 -16.64
CA ARG A 177 22.27 10.17 -17.91
C ARG A 177 23.05 11.43 -18.27
N LYS A 178 23.25 12.30 -17.29
CA LYS A 178 23.97 13.57 -17.50
C LYS A 178 25.43 13.37 -17.94
N ASN A 179 26.03 12.26 -17.55
CA ASN A 179 27.44 11.94 -17.83
C ASN A 179 27.60 10.82 -18.88
N GLY A 180 26.65 10.65 -19.81
CA GLY A 180 26.77 9.71 -20.91
C GLY A 180 26.83 8.24 -20.50
N GLY A 181 26.24 7.87 -19.37
CA GLY A 181 26.20 6.49 -18.87
C GLY A 181 27.32 6.14 -17.89
N ASP A 182 28.16 7.09 -17.51
CA ASP A 182 29.29 6.89 -16.59
C ASP A 182 28.83 6.58 -15.16
N GLU A 183 29.01 5.34 -14.74
CA GLU A 183 28.61 4.89 -13.39
C GLU A 183 29.55 5.37 -12.29
N ALA A 184 30.83 5.63 -12.58
CA ALA A 184 31.76 6.18 -11.60
C ALA A 184 31.32 7.61 -11.22
N LYS A 185 30.99 8.43 -12.22
CA LYS A 185 30.45 9.78 -12.00
C LYS A 185 29.09 9.75 -11.28
N ALA A 186 28.22 8.79 -11.57
CA ALA A 186 26.98 8.62 -10.85
C ALA A 186 27.22 8.28 -9.37
N LYS A 187 28.16 7.40 -9.09
CA LYS A 187 28.58 7.05 -7.72
C LYS A 187 29.11 8.27 -6.96
N ASP A 188 29.99 9.05 -7.60
CA ASP A 188 30.56 10.25 -6.99
C ASP A 188 29.49 11.31 -6.71
N PHE A 189 28.55 11.49 -7.62
CA PHE A 189 27.42 12.39 -7.44
C PHE A 189 26.57 11.99 -6.22
N VAL A 190 26.19 10.72 -6.12
CA VAL A 190 25.41 10.23 -4.97
C VAL A 190 26.19 10.35 -3.67
N LYS A 191 27.50 10.10 -3.68
CA LYS A 191 28.38 10.33 -2.52
C LYS A 191 28.34 11.80 -2.07
N GLN A 192 28.43 12.74 -3.01
CA GLN A 192 28.33 14.19 -2.71
C GLN A 192 26.94 14.54 -2.17
N LEU A 193 25.87 13.98 -2.77
CA LEU A 193 24.50 14.19 -2.28
C LEU A 193 24.37 13.76 -0.82
N PHE A 194 24.83 12.55 -0.48
CA PHE A 194 24.75 12.03 0.87
C PHE A 194 25.68 12.73 1.87
N ALA A 195 26.75 13.37 1.41
CA ALA A 195 27.57 14.24 2.25
C ALA A 195 26.80 15.48 2.73
N ASN A 196 25.78 15.89 2.00
CA ASN A 196 24.86 16.99 2.33
C ASN A 196 23.64 16.54 3.16
N VAL A 197 23.56 15.27 3.58
CA VAL A 197 22.44 14.72 4.37
C VAL A 197 22.82 14.71 5.86
N PRO A 198 22.29 15.64 6.66
CA PRO A 198 22.64 15.73 8.09
C PRO A 198 21.97 14.67 8.96
N VAL A 199 20.82 14.12 8.51
CA VAL A 199 20.01 13.17 9.29
C VAL A 199 19.46 12.09 8.36
N LEU A 200 19.55 10.85 8.78
CA LEU A 200 19.00 9.67 8.11
C LEU A 200 17.88 9.05 8.96
N ASP A 201 16.66 9.52 8.79
CA ASP A 201 15.49 8.96 9.47
C ASP A 201 15.19 7.54 8.98
N THR A 202 14.52 6.73 9.78
CA THR A 202 14.23 5.33 9.45
C THR A 202 13.21 5.16 8.31
N GLY A 203 12.39 6.17 8.03
CA GLY A 203 11.35 6.14 7.01
C GLY A 203 10.91 7.53 6.56
N ALA A 204 10.07 7.59 5.54
CA ALA A 204 9.62 8.83 4.93
C ALA A 204 8.89 9.77 5.91
N ARG A 205 8.06 9.21 6.81
CA ARG A 205 7.37 9.99 7.84
C ARG A 205 8.35 10.72 8.77
N GLY A 206 9.42 10.04 9.20
CA GLY A 206 10.48 10.66 10.01
C GLY A 206 11.12 11.84 9.31
N SER A 207 11.50 11.68 8.03
CA SER A 207 12.09 12.74 7.23
C SER A 207 11.13 13.91 7.01
N THR A 208 9.84 13.65 6.82
CA THR A 208 8.83 14.71 6.76
C THR A 208 8.74 15.49 8.06
N ILE A 209 8.73 14.82 9.21
CA ILE A 209 8.73 15.46 10.53
C ILE A 209 10.02 16.29 10.72
N THR A 210 11.18 15.73 10.37
CA THR A 210 12.47 16.43 10.46
C THR A 210 12.47 17.71 9.63
N PHE A 211 11.98 17.65 8.39
CA PHE A 211 11.96 18.82 7.50
C PHE A 211 10.86 19.82 7.85
N VAL A 212 9.61 19.35 7.99
CA VAL A 212 8.43 20.24 8.10
C VAL A 212 8.24 20.75 9.54
N GLN A 213 8.29 19.86 10.53
CA GLN A 213 8.00 20.25 11.92
C GLN A 213 9.22 20.76 12.66
N ARG A 214 10.40 20.14 12.45
CA ARG A 214 11.65 20.56 13.12
C ARG A 214 12.40 21.63 12.34
N GLY A 215 12.02 21.91 11.08
CA GLY A 215 12.64 22.95 10.25
C GLY A 215 14.06 22.63 9.77
N VAL A 216 14.53 21.38 9.90
CA VAL A 216 15.87 20.95 9.52
C VAL A 216 15.96 20.73 8.01
N GLY A 217 17.04 21.20 7.38
CA GLY A 217 17.31 21.02 5.95
C GLY A 217 16.75 22.12 5.07
N ASP A 218 17.17 22.13 3.82
CA ASP A 218 16.75 23.09 2.78
C ASP A 218 15.79 22.47 1.78
N VAL A 219 15.90 21.16 1.58
CA VAL A 219 15.07 20.36 0.66
C VAL A 219 14.84 18.98 1.26
N LEU A 220 13.62 18.46 1.09
CA LEU A 220 13.26 17.07 1.35
C LEU A 220 13.02 16.37 0.02
N LEU A 221 13.71 15.25 -0.20
CA LEU A 221 13.38 14.31 -1.26
C LEU A 221 12.17 13.47 -0.82
N ALA A 222 11.03 13.69 -1.43
CA ALA A 222 9.76 13.11 -1.01
C ALA A 222 9.04 12.45 -2.18
N TRP A 223 8.05 11.62 -1.85
CA TRP A 223 7.02 11.19 -2.80
C TRP A 223 6.08 12.36 -3.08
N GLU A 224 5.52 12.39 -4.29
CA GLU A 224 4.55 13.41 -4.69
C GLU A 224 3.23 13.32 -3.92
N ASN A 225 2.79 12.10 -3.59
CA ASN A 225 1.54 11.79 -2.88
C ASN A 225 1.67 11.84 -1.34
#